data_b320280e31d1f98241b78e951f903f5e
#
_entry.id   b320280e31d1f98241b78e951f903f5e
#
_cell.length_a   1.000
_cell.length_b   1.000
_cell.length_c   1.000
_cell.angle_alpha   90.00
_cell.angle_beta   90.00
_cell.angle_gamma   90.00
#
_symmetry.space_group_name_H-M   'P 1'
#
loop_
_entity.id
_entity.type
_entity.pdbx_description
1 polymer ?
#
loop_
_entity_poly.entity_id
_entity_poly.type
_entity_poly.pdbx_seq_one_letter_code
_entity_poly.pdbx_strand_id
1 'polypeptide(L)'
;SGLHIDAEDLSLFGQLLLDDGVHEGARLLPEEWIRQHRVRQVNCDSETDPEWGMGYGWQTWMSSHGYPLDGAFGQYVLIVPEVDAVITMTNEASEGPGDKQAILQAVWDHLLPALADGFQPQPEEIVRTVPTVTGEFDSARSVQGIAPDGSYIVVSPHKESRAWAMSWRCPGTSSHPTDETLEIAVGYEEWQTSHCRVGDDAIDIATSGGWQDETFVARLCVISTPHTFTLRMIPEATTTEWDNEPLNPGGLLGLVHPELRR
;
A
#
# COMPACT_ATOMS: atom_id res chain seq x y z
N SER A 1 3.06 12.88 -1.01
CA SER A 1 4.08 11.87 -0.80
C SER A 1 4.76 11.60 -2.13
N GLY A 2 5.77 10.78 -2.18
CA GLY A 2 6.57 10.56 -3.39
C GLY A 2 7.84 9.78 -3.09
N LEU A 3 7.97 9.30 -1.86
CA LEU A 3 9.06 8.42 -1.47
C LEU A 3 8.68 6.98 -1.84
N HIS A 4 9.43 6.38 -2.76
CA HIS A 4 9.37 4.96 -3.08
C HIS A 4 10.60 4.29 -2.47
N ILE A 5 10.37 3.52 -1.43
CA ILE A 5 11.40 2.85 -0.63
C ILE A 5 10.80 1.55 -0.10
N ASP A 6 11.57 0.50 0.02
CA ASP A 6 11.09 -0.72 0.66
C ASP A 6 11.10 -0.63 2.20
N ALA A 7 10.42 -1.55 2.85
CA ALA A 7 10.25 -1.52 4.29
C ALA A 7 11.58 -1.80 5.04
N GLU A 8 12.50 -2.55 4.44
CA GLU A 8 13.82 -2.84 5.03
C GLU A 8 14.68 -1.58 5.06
N ASP A 9 14.80 -0.88 3.93
CA ASP A 9 15.56 0.38 3.86
C ASP A 9 14.94 1.46 4.76
N LEU A 10 13.60 1.50 4.84
CA LEU A 10 12.90 2.42 5.72
C LEU A 10 13.16 2.09 7.21
N SER A 11 13.31 0.80 7.55
CA SER A 11 13.70 0.36 8.89
C SER A 11 15.09 0.84 9.28
N LEU A 12 16.05 0.83 8.34
CA LEU A 12 17.40 1.35 8.57
C LEU A 12 17.39 2.84 8.88
N PHE A 13 16.51 3.59 8.24
CA PHE A 13 16.32 5.01 8.58
C PHE A 13 15.74 5.17 9.99
N GLY A 14 14.75 4.35 10.36
CA GLY A 14 14.23 4.29 11.72
C GLY A 14 15.30 3.96 12.75
N GLN A 15 16.18 2.99 12.45
CA GLN A 15 17.32 2.62 13.29
C GLN A 15 18.30 3.79 13.47
N LEU A 16 18.60 4.51 12.39
CA LEU A 16 19.45 5.71 12.48
C LEU A 16 18.87 6.77 13.43
N LEU A 17 17.54 6.92 13.46
CA LEU A 17 16.87 7.84 14.38
C LEU A 17 16.92 7.31 15.84
N LEU A 18 16.75 6.01 16.04
CA LEU A 18 16.87 5.36 17.34
C LEU A 18 18.28 5.51 17.91
N ASP A 19 19.31 5.36 17.07
CA ASP A 19 20.72 5.48 17.39
C ASP A 19 21.21 6.96 17.43
N ASP A 20 20.31 7.91 17.69
CA ASP A 20 20.61 9.33 17.79
C ASP A 20 21.38 9.92 16.58
N GLY A 21 21.15 9.39 15.38
CA GLY A 21 21.77 9.85 14.14
C GLY A 21 23.21 9.37 13.93
N VAL A 22 23.61 8.30 14.60
CA VAL A 22 24.92 7.67 14.48
C VAL A 22 24.76 6.31 13.80
N HIS A 23 25.60 6.02 12.80
CA HIS A 23 25.67 4.72 12.16
C HIS A 23 27.14 4.29 12.07
N GLU A 24 27.45 3.06 12.50
CA GLU A 24 28.82 2.49 12.54
C GLU A 24 29.86 3.43 13.17
N GLY A 25 29.47 4.16 14.19
CA GLY A 25 30.33 5.13 14.89
C GLY A 25 30.49 6.49 14.19
N ALA A 26 29.91 6.67 13.00
CA ALA A 26 29.88 7.95 12.29
C ALA A 26 28.57 8.69 12.52
N ARG A 27 28.64 9.97 12.89
CA ARG A 27 27.45 10.80 13.01
C ARG A 27 26.98 11.26 11.63
N LEU A 28 25.82 10.76 11.19
CA LEU A 28 25.19 11.12 9.91
C LEU A 28 24.20 12.28 10.05
N LEU A 29 23.52 12.38 11.20
CA LEU A 29 22.58 13.47 11.47
C LEU A 29 23.07 14.33 12.62
N PRO A 30 22.92 15.67 12.56
CA PRO A 30 23.32 16.54 13.66
C PRO A 30 22.57 16.23 14.96
N GLU A 31 23.24 16.17 16.08
CA GLU A 31 22.66 15.89 17.41
C GLU A 31 21.53 16.86 17.73
N GLU A 32 21.70 18.14 17.44
CA GLU A 32 20.67 19.17 17.67
C GLU A 32 19.43 18.90 16.83
N TRP A 33 19.58 18.43 15.56
CA TRP A 33 18.46 18.07 14.73
C TRP A 33 17.67 16.90 15.32
N ILE A 34 18.35 15.84 15.75
CA ILE A 34 17.72 14.69 16.41
C ILE A 34 16.98 15.12 17.68
N ARG A 35 17.57 16.00 18.47
CA ARG A 35 16.95 16.50 19.68
C ARG A 35 15.65 17.29 19.38
N GLN A 36 15.66 18.10 18.32
CA GLN A 36 14.49 18.91 17.92
C GLN A 36 13.44 18.09 17.19
N HIS A 37 13.85 17.10 16.42
CA HIS A 37 12.97 16.23 15.63
C HIS A 37 11.91 15.54 16.51
N ARG A 38 12.30 15.05 17.68
CA ARG A 38 11.44 14.30 18.62
C ARG A 38 10.81 15.15 19.73
N VAL A 39 10.75 16.46 19.55
CA VAL A 39 10.10 17.37 20.48
C VAL A 39 8.91 18.01 19.79
N ARG A 40 7.79 18.10 20.51
CA ARG A 40 6.59 18.76 20.01
C ARG A 40 6.87 20.21 19.61
N GLN A 41 6.68 20.52 18.33
CA GLN A 41 6.82 21.84 17.74
C GLN A 41 5.45 22.51 17.52
N VAL A 42 4.41 21.70 17.24
CA VAL A 42 3.06 22.16 16.92
C VAL A 42 2.05 21.39 17.76
N ASN A 43 1.03 22.10 18.26
CA ASN A 43 -0.14 21.48 18.87
C ASN A 43 -1.11 21.00 17.80
N CYS A 44 -1.68 19.82 18.01
CA CYS A 44 -2.65 19.19 17.13
C CYS A 44 -3.96 18.89 17.88
N ASP A 45 -4.40 19.80 18.74
CA ASP A 45 -5.57 19.63 19.63
C ASP A 45 -6.91 19.46 18.86
N SER A 46 -6.91 19.74 17.54
CA SER A 46 -8.05 19.54 16.65
C SER A 46 -8.17 18.10 16.13
N GLU A 47 -7.13 17.30 16.30
CA GLU A 47 -7.17 15.90 15.89
C GLU A 47 -8.10 15.11 16.81
N THR A 48 -8.90 14.23 16.20
CA THR A 48 -9.89 13.44 16.94
C THR A 48 -9.31 12.17 17.54
N ASP A 49 -8.25 11.66 16.91
CA ASP A 49 -7.57 10.46 17.36
C ASP A 49 -6.49 10.80 18.40
N PRO A 50 -6.46 10.10 19.55
CA PRO A 50 -5.61 10.45 20.68
C PRO A 50 -4.12 10.58 20.37
N GLU A 51 -3.56 9.69 19.52
CA GLU A 51 -2.15 9.69 19.18
C GLU A 51 -1.76 10.95 18.39
N TRP A 52 -2.56 11.33 17.39
CA TRP A 52 -2.29 12.55 16.61
C TRP A 52 -2.57 13.84 17.37
N GLY A 53 -3.46 13.78 18.37
CA GLY A 53 -3.71 14.91 19.29
C GLY A 53 -2.51 15.28 20.17
N MET A 54 -1.51 14.39 20.32
CA MET A 54 -0.34 14.66 21.17
C MET A 54 0.63 15.70 20.59
N GLY A 55 0.51 16.02 19.31
CA GLY A 55 1.26 17.06 18.63
C GLY A 55 2.24 16.54 17.56
N TYR A 56 2.92 17.47 16.90
CA TYR A 56 3.80 17.18 15.77
C TYR A 56 5.18 17.84 15.96
N GLY A 57 6.23 17.10 15.69
CA GLY A 57 7.62 17.54 15.69
C GLY A 57 8.11 17.88 14.27
N TRP A 58 9.38 17.60 13.96
CA TRP A 58 9.92 17.75 12.62
C TRP A 58 9.76 16.44 11.84
N GLN A 59 8.70 16.37 11.02
CA GLN A 59 8.32 15.18 10.24
C GLN A 59 8.01 13.94 11.10
N THR A 60 7.61 14.16 12.35
CA THR A 60 7.39 13.09 13.33
C THR A 60 6.19 13.46 14.19
N TRP A 61 5.29 12.54 14.40
CA TRP A 61 4.21 12.71 15.36
C TRP A 61 4.72 12.44 16.78
N MET A 62 4.13 13.13 17.74
CA MET A 62 4.25 12.75 19.14
C MET A 62 3.26 11.63 19.40
N SER A 63 3.66 10.66 20.22
CA SER A 63 2.87 9.47 20.51
C SER A 63 2.95 9.13 21.98
N SER A 64 2.02 8.29 22.46
CA SER A 64 2.05 7.73 23.80
C SER A 64 3.28 6.83 24.03
N HIS A 65 3.81 6.25 22.96
CA HIS A 65 5.00 5.42 22.96
C HIS A 65 5.94 5.82 21.83
N GLY A 66 7.14 6.31 22.19
CA GLY A 66 8.12 6.70 21.20
C GLY A 66 7.68 7.86 20.29
N TYR A 67 8.04 7.80 19.03
CA TYR A 67 7.72 8.82 18.02
C TYR A 67 7.61 8.20 16.63
N PRO A 68 6.41 8.16 16.03
CA PRO A 68 6.18 7.57 14.72
C PRO A 68 6.47 8.55 13.57
N LEU A 69 7.06 8.01 12.50
CA LEU A 69 6.90 8.54 11.16
C LEU A 69 5.62 7.92 10.59
N ASP A 70 4.70 8.75 10.13
CA ASP A 70 3.39 8.33 9.65
C ASP A 70 3.17 8.79 8.21
N GLY A 71 2.88 7.84 7.34
CA GLY A 71 2.45 8.05 5.97
C GLY A 71 0.96 7.76 5.78
N ALA A 72 0.44 8.18 4.62
CA ALA A 72 -0.94 7.91 4.25
C ALA A 72 -1.22 6.39 4.28
N PHE A 73 -2.46 6.04 4.59
CA PHE A 73 -2.95 4.65 4.67
C PHE A 73 -2.24 3.77 5.70
N GLY A 74 -1.61 4.38 6.74
CA GLY A 74 -0.96 3.67 7.82
C GLY A 74 0.41 3.09 7.48
N GLN A 75 1.20 3.79 6.67
CA GLN A 75 2.61 3.45 6.49
C GLN A 75 3.39 3.97 7.69
N TYR A 76 3.91 3.10 8.55
CA TYR A 76 4.55 3.51 9.80
C TYR A 76 6.00 3.10 9.90
N VAL A 77 6.79 3.97 10.52
CA VAL A 77 8.02 3.61 11.22
C VAL A 77 7.88 4.10 12.66
N LEU A 78 7.68 3.18 13.57
CA LEU A 78 7.57 3.47 15.00
C LEU A 78 8.96 3.35 15.62
N ILE A 79 9.49 4.43 16.13
CA ILE A 79 10.74 4.46 16.88
C ILE A 79 10.38 4.44 18.36
N VAL A 80 10.69 3.36 19.06
CA VAL A 80 10.26 3.08 20.43
C VAL A 80 11.47 2.88 21.34
N PRO A 81 12.10 3.98 21.81
CA PRO A 81 13.32 3.93 22.62
C PRO A 81 13.17 3.16 23.93
N GLU A 82 11.99 3.14 24.53
CA GLU A 82 11.72 2.45 25.80
C GLU A 82 11.93 0.93 25.75
N VAL A 83 11.90 0.33 24.57
CA VAL A 83 12.17 -1.11 24.34
C VAL A 83 13.26 -1.34 23.30
N ASP A 84 14.01 -0.28 22.94
CA ASP A 84 15.10 -0.33 21.95
C ASP A 84 14.68 -0.99 20.64
N ALA A 85 13.55 -0.51 20.08
CA ALA A 85 12.94 -1.13 18.91
C ALA A 85 12.55 -0.13 17.82
N VAL A 86 12.65 -0.58 16.58
CA VAL A 86 12.03 0.03 15.39
C VAL A 86 11.02 -0.95 14.80
N ILE A 87 9.80 -0.48 14.58
CA ILE A 87 8.72 -1.28 14.00
C ILE A 87 8.27 -0.59 12.71
N THR A 88 8.53 -1.24 11.58
CA THR A 88 8.11 -0.75 10.27
C THR A 88 6.91 -1.55 9.79
N MET A 89 5.86 -0.85 9.38
CA MET A 89 4.62 -1.47 8.91
C MET A 89 4.16 -0.83 7.60
N THR A 90 3.72 -1.67 6.67
CA THR A 90 3.00 -1.24 5.47
C THR A 90 1.56 -1.72 5.58
N ASN A 91 0.61 -0.83 5.39
CA ASN A 91 -0.80 -1.10 5.60
C ASN A 91 -1.65 -0.58 4.42
N GLU A 92 -2.87 -1.05 4.35
CA GLU A 92 -3.96 -0.51 3.54
C GLU A 92 -5.08 -0.03 4.48
N ALA A 93 -4.74 0.83 5.45
CA ALA A 93 -5.72 1.40 6.36
C ALA A 93 -6.50 2.51 5.66
N SER A 94 -7.79 2.66 5.98
CA SER A 94 -8.53 3.84 5.54
C SER A 94 -7.99 5.12 6.21
N GLU A 95 -8.17 6.26 5.56
CA GLU A 95 -7.87 7.57 6.17
C GLU A 95 -9.02 8.06 7.07
N GLY A 96 -9.99 7.19 7.34
CA GLY A 96 -11.09 7.46 8.25
C GLY A 96 -10.68 7.53 9.71
N PRO A 97 -11.43 8.26 10.54
CA PRO A 97 -11.17 8.33 11.98
C PRO A 97 -11.16 6.94 12.64
N GLY A 98 -10.14 6.67 13.44
CA GLY A 98 -10.02 5.47 14.25
C GLY A 98 -9.30 4.27 13.61
N ASP A 99 -9.26 4.13 12.28
CA ASP A 99 -8.64 2.96 11.64
C ASP A 99 -7.12 2.93 11.87
N LYS A 100 -6.46 4.05 11.64
CA LYS A 100 -5.03 4.21 11.91
C LYS A 100 -4.72 4.12 13.41
N GLN A 101 -5.59 4.69 14.26
CA GLN A 101 -5.47 4.58 15.71
C GLN A 101 -5.55 3.13 16.17
N ALA A 102 -6.44 2.32 15.60
CA ALA A 102 -6.59 0.91 15.97
C ALA A 102 -5.32 0.09 15.67
N ILE A 103 -4.60 0.41 14.59
CA ILE A 103 -3.32 -0.24 14.27
C ILE A 103 -2.29 0.08 15.36
N LEU A 104 -2.11 1.34 15.73
CA LEU A 104 -1.17 1.74 16.78
C LEU A 104 -1.59 1.13 18.13
N GLN A 105 -2.88 1.15 18.46
CA GLN A 105 -3.37 0.55 19.69
C GLN A 105 -3.07 -0.95 19.77
N ALA A 106 -3.20 -1.69 18.66
CA ALA A 106 -2.84 -3.10 18.61
C ALA A 106 -1.34 -3.33 18.87
N VAL A 107 -0.47 -2.45 18.37
CA VAL A 107 0.97 -2.50 18.67
C VAL A 107 1.22 -2.24 20.15
N TRP A 108 0.57 -1.21 20.74
CA TRP A 108 0.75 -0.84 22.14
C TRP A 108 0.21 -1.91 23.09
N ASP A 109 -0.90 -2.53 22.77
CA ASP A 109 -1.55 -3.53 23.64
C ASP A 109 -0.90 -4.92 23.56
N HIS A 110 -0.31 -5.29 22.43
CA HIS A 110 0.14 -6.67 22.20
C HIS A 110 1.63 -6.79 21.93
N LEU A 111 2.20 -5.98 21.03
CA LEU A 111 3.60 -6.14 20.65
C LEU A 111 4.53 -5.46 21.66
N LEU A 112 4.23 -4.25 22.09
CA LEU A 112 5.09 -3.51 23.01
C LEU A 112 5.30 -4.23 24.35
N PRO A 113 4.29 -4.79 25.04
CA PRO A 113 4.50 -5.58 26.25
C PRO A 113 5.35 -6.83 26.01
N ALA A 114 5.16 -7.51 24.87
CA ALA A 114 5.95 -8.69 24.55
C ALA A 114 7.45 -8.34 24.34
N LEU A 115 7.74 -7.23 23.66
CA LEU A 115 9.11 -6.73 23.50
C LEU A 115 9.73 -6.34 24.86
N ALA A 116 8.97 -5.69 25.74
CA ALA A 116 9.40 -5.32 27.07
C ALA A 116 9.72 -6.55 27.95
N ASP A 117 8.99 -7.66 27.76
CA ASP A 117 9.23 -8.96 28.42
C ASP A 117 10.40 -9.76 27.78
N GLY A 118 11.08 -9.18 26.79
CA GLY A 118 12.26 -9.78 26.15
C GLY A 118 11.93 -10.72 24.98
N PHE A 119 10.73 -10.63 24.42
CA PHE A 119 10.41 -11.33 23.18
C PHE A 119 11.36 -10.88 22.06
N GLN A 120 11.95 -11.86 21.39
CA GLN A 120 12.77 -11.62 20.20
C GLN A 120 11.97 -12.08 18.98
N PRO A 121 11.57 -11.17 18.08
CA PRO A 121 10.90 -11.55 16.83
C PRO A 121 11.78 -12.55 16.07
N GLN A 122 11.19 -13.65 15.64
CA GLN A 122 11.85 -14.56 14.72
C GLN A 122 11.42 -14.20 13.31
N PRO A 123 12.32 -14.24 12.33
CA PRO A 123 11.96 -14.02 10.95
C PRO A 123 11.13 -15.21 10.44
N GLU A 124 9.87 -15.26 10.82
CA GLU A 124 8.91 -16.20 10.26
C GLU A 124 8.11 -15.47 9.19
N GLU A 125 8.22 -15.95 7.98
CA GLU A 125 7.32 -15.54 6.91
C GLU A 125 5.92 -16.11 7.19
N ILE A 126 5.06 -15.32 7.83
CA ILE A 126 3.66 -15.68 7.99
C ILE A 126 2.97 -15.38 6.66
N VAL A 127 3.03 -16.32 5.73
CA VAL A 127 2.26 -16.23 4.49
C VAL A 127 0.78 -16.39 4.83
N ARG A 128 0.06 -15.27 4.93
CA ARG A 128 -1.41 -15.31 4.92
C ARG A 128 -1.86 -15.35 3.46
N THR A 129 -2.59 -16.39 3.09
CA THR A 129 -3.27 -16.42 1.79
C THR A 129 -4.38 -15.38 1.77
N VAL A 130 -4.24 -14.38 0.92
CA VAL A 130 -5.34 -13.45 0.63
C VAL A 130 -6.40 -14.22 -0.16
N PRO A 131 -7.68 -14.21 0.26
CA PRO A 131 -8.73 -14.92 -0.45
C PRO A 131 -8.82 -14.48 -1.91
N THR A 132 -8.95 -15.44 -2.81
CA THR A 132 -9.20 -15.20 -4.22
C THR A 132 -10.67 -14.85 -4.47
N VAL A 133 -10.97 -14.28 -5.62
CA VAL A 133 -12.36 -14.08 -6.03
C VAL A 133 -13.02 -15.43 -6.27
N THR A 134 -14.15 -15.66 -5.62
CA THR A 134 -14.98 -16.86 -5.87
C THR A 134 -15.83 -16.64 -7.12
N GLY A 135 -15.89 -17.64 -8.00
CA GLY A 135 -16.65 -17.55 -9.23
C GLY A 135 -16.44 -18.77 -10.10
N GLU A 136 -16.93 -18.73 -11.34
CA GLU A 136 -16.78 -19.81 -12.31
C GLU A 136 -15.78 -19.43 -13.39
N PHE A 137 -15.07 -20.44 -13.93
CA PHE A 137 -14.23 -20.26 -15.11
C PHE A 137 -15.04 -20.68 -16.35
N ASP A 138 -15.21 -19.76 -17.28
CA ASP A 138 -15.82 -20.02 -18.58
C ASP A 138 -14.85 -19.64 -19.71
N SER A 139 -14.38 -20.63 -20.44
CA SER A 139 -13.43 -20.46 -21.55
C SER A 139 -14.07 -19.88 -22.83
N ALA A 140 -15.37 -19.71 -22.88
CA ALA A 140 -16.09 -19.17 -24.02
C ALA A 140 -16.54 -17.71 -23.81
N ARG A 141 -16.53 -17.23 -22.58
CA ARG A 141 -17.05 -15.90 -22.24
C ARG A 141 -15.95 -14.84 -22.21
N SER A 142 -16.25 -13.73 -22.87
CA SER A 142 -15.45 -12.50 -22.82
C SER A 142 -16.36 -11.34 -22.48
N VAL A 143 -15.80 -10.28 -21.89
CA VAL A 143 -16.52 -9.05 -21.62
C VAL A 143 -15.65 -7.85 -21.91
N GLN A 144 -16.25 -6.76 -22.29
CA GLN A 144 -15.57 -5.48 -22.51
C GLN A 144 -16.46 -4.33 -22.03
N GLY A 145 -15.85 -3.21 -21.65
CA GLY A 145 -16.58 -2.06 -21.17
C GLY A 145 -15.69 -0.86 -20.91
N ILE A 146 -16.33 0.24 -20.56
CA ILE A 146 -15.68 1.50 -20.20
C ILE A 146 -15.90 1.74 -18.71
N ALA A 147 -14.79 1.88 -17.96
CA ALA A 147 -14.82 2.23 -16.56
C ALA A 147 -15.15 3.72 -16.34
N PRO A 148 -15.54 4.13 -15.11
CA PRO A 148 -15.91 5.52 -14.82
C PRO A 148 -14.81 6.55 -15.10
N ASP A 149 -13.54 6.16 -15.04
CA ASP A 149 -12.37 6.99 -15.35
C ASP A 149 -12.10 7.13 -16.86
N GLY A 150 -12.93 6.50 -17.72
CA GLY A 150 -12.78 6.49 -19.17
C GLY A 150 -11.87 5.37 -19.70
N SER A 151 -11.31 4.52 -18.83
CA SER A 151 -10.52 3.36 -19.24
C SER A 151 -11.37 2.36 -20.00
N TYR A 152 -10.81 1.81 -21.11
CA TYR A 152 -11.46 0.75 -21.88
C TYR A 152 -10.84 -0.60 -21.52
N ILE A 153 -11.67 -1.53 -21.08
CA ILE A 153 -11.23 -2.82 -20.53
C ILE A 153 -11.83 -3.95 -21.37
N VAL A 154 -10.97 -4.91 -21.72
CA VAL A 154 -11.35 -6.16 -22.38
C VAL A 154 -10.84 -7.32 -21.56
N VAL A 155 -11.70 -8.26 -21.20
CA VAL A 155 -11.34 -9.52 -20.54
C VAL A 155 -11.70 -10.68 -21.44
N SER A 156 -10.73 -11.54 -21.70
CA SER A 156 -10.90 -12.74 -22.53
C SER A 156 -10.22 -13.94 -21.92
N PRO A 157 -10.75 -15.17 -22.09
CA PRO A 157 -10.10 -16.37 -21.57
C PRO A 157 -8.72 -16.56 -22.17
N HIS A 158 -7.76 -16.98 -21.35
CA HIS A 158 -6.45 -17.38 -21.82
C HIS A 158 -6.55 -18.75 -22.53
N LYS A 159 -5.82 -18.92 -23.64
CA LYS A 159 -5.97 -20.10 -24.50
C LYS A 159 -5.41 -21.38 -23.88
N GLU A 160 -4.43 -21.26 -23.00
CA GLU A 160 -3.60 -22.40 -22.54
C GLU A 160 -3.70 -22.65 -21.03
N SER A 161 -4.44 -21.80 -20.29
CA SER A 161 -4.58 -21.90 -18.84
C SER A 161 -6.00 -21.57 -18.38
N ARG A 162 -6.35 -21.97 -17.15
CA ARG A 162 -7.59 -21.52 -16.48
C ARG A 162 -7.37 -20.13 -15.91
N ALA A 163 -7.27 -19.13 -16.79
CA ALA A 163 -7.03 -17.75 -16.45
C ALA A 163 -7.65 -16.84 -17.53
N TRP A 164 -7.65 -15.53 -17.31
CA TRP A 164 -8.05 -14.56 -18.32
C TRP A 164 -6.88 -13.60 -18.60
N ALA A 165 -6.88 -13.08 -19.82
CA ALA A 165 -6.09 -11.91 -20.20
C ALA A 165 -6.99 -10.69 -20.13
N MET A 166 -6.56 -9.66 -19.41
CA MET A 166 -7.23 -8.37 -19.32
C MET A 166 -6.34 -7.33 -19.98
N SER A 167 -6.86 -6.68 -21.02
CA SER A 167 -6.24 -5.52 -21.64
C SER A 167 -6.94 -4.29 -21.11
N TRP A 168 -6.21 -3.42 -20.39
CA TRP A 168 -6.72 -2.22 -19.74
C TRP A 168 -6.09 -0.99 -20.36
N ARG A 169 -6.82 -0.33 -21.25
CA ARG A 169 -6.39 0.92 -21.88
C ARG A 169 -6.81 2.10 -21.03
N CYS A 170 -5.85 2.73 -20.39
CA CYS A 170 -6.01 3.90 -19.55
C CYS A 170 -5.93 5.17 -20.40
N PRO A 171 -6.81 6.16 -20.21
CA PRO A 171 -6.63 7.49 -20.80
C PRO A 171 -5.42 8.18 -20.21
N GLY A 172 -4.77 9.04 -21.00
CA GLY A 172 -3.60 9.80 -20.53
C GLY A 172 -3.91 10.71 -19.35
N THR A 173 -2.93 10.88 -18.49
CA THR A 173 -2.97 11.74 -17.29
C THR A 173 -1.98 12.91 -17.42
N SER A 174 -1.91 13.78 -16.41
CA SER A 174 -0.93 14.88 -16.39
C SER A 174 0.53 14.40 -16.32
N SER A 175 0.76 13.25 -15.68
CA SER A 175 2.09 12.62 -15.57
C SER A 175 2.41 11.71 -16.75
N HIS A 176 1.40 11.07 -17.33
CA HIS A 176 1.50 10.19 -18.51
C HIS A 176 0.51 10.69 -19.57
N PRO A 177 0.91 11.65 -20.45
CA PRO A 177 -0.02 12.39 -21.30
C PRO A 177 -0.58 11.58 -22.48
N THR A 178 -0.08 10.38 -22.72
CA THR A 178 -0.58 9.45 -23.75
C THR A 178 -1.43 8.36 -23.13
N ASP A 179 -2.38 7.82 -23.92
CA ASP A 179 -3.09 6.62 -23.54
C ASP A 179 -2.11 5.44 -23.44
N GLU A 180 -2.21 4.68 -22.38
CA GLU A 180 -1.39 3.51 -22.14
C GLU A 180 -2.25 2.25 -22.04
N THR A 181 -1.68 1.11 -22.39
CA THR A 181 -2.37 -0.18 -22.27
C THR A 181 -1.59 -1.11 -21.36
N LEU A 182 -2.25 -1.53 -20.30
CA LEU A 182 -1.72 -2.51 -19.35
C LEU A 182 -2.26 -3.90 -19.72
N GLU A 183 -1.36 -4.86 -19.88
CA GLU A 183 -1.72 -6.26 -20.09
C GLU A 183 -1.61 -7.01 -18.77
N ILE A 184 -2.75 -7.45 -18.25
CA ILE A 184 -2.89 -7.99 -16.90
C ILE A 184 -3.41 -9.43 -16.99
N ALA A 185 -2.71 -10.35 -16.37
CA ALA A 185 -3.18 -11.72 -16.21
C ALA A 185 -4.13 -11.81 -15.00
N VAL A 186 -5.30 -12.42 -15.18
CA VAL A 186 -6.28 -12.61 -14.10
C VAL A 186 -6.32 -14.09 -13.73
N GLY A 187 -5.93 -14.42 -12.50
CA GLY A 187 -5.93 -15.80 -12.01
C GLY A 187 -7.33 -16.30 -11.66
N TYR A 188 -7.56 -17.59 -11.91
CA TYR A 188 -8.74 -18.32 -11.45
C TYR A 188 -8.39 -19.16 -10.22
N GLU A 189 -9.05 -18.94 -9.10
CA GLU A 189 -8.75 -19.59 -7.81
C GLU A 189 -7.30 -19.36 -7.31
N GLU A 190 -6.59 -18.44 -7.93
CA GLU A 190 -5.23 -18.03 -7.59
C GLU A 190 -5.03 -16.55 -7.86
N TRP A 191 -3.99 -15.96 -7.26
CA TRP A 191 -3.52 -14.64 -7.61
C TRP A 191 -2.44 -14.74 -8.69
N GLN A 192 -2.57 -13.93 -9.75
CA GLN A 192 -1.52 -13.78 -10.77
C GLN A 192 -0.99 -12.36 -10.77
N THR A 193 0.33 -12.24 -10.77
CA THR A 193 1.02 -10.95 -10.82
C THR A 193 1.44 -10.62 -12.25
N SER A 194 1.16 -9.37 -12.65
CA SER A 194 1.58 -8.80 -13.93
C SER A 194 2.49 -7.61 -13.68
N HIS A 195 3.63 -7.57 -14.36
CA HIS A 195 4.52 -6.42 -14.41
C HIS A 195 4.23 -5.62 -15.67
N CYS A 196 3.62 -4.44 -15.52
CA CYS A 196 3.20 -3.57 -16.62
C CYS A 196 4.16 -2.38 -16.72
N ARG A 197 4.82 -2.21 -17.86
CA ARG A 197 5.69 -1.06 -18.14
C ARG A 197 4.92 0.08 -18.78
N VAL A 198 5.20 1.30 -18.34
CA VAL A 198 4.64 2.55 -18.82
C VAL A 198 5.78 3.54 -19.05
N GLY A 199 6.33 3.55 -20.27
CA GLY A 199 7.56 4.29 -20.56
C GLY A 199 8.77 3.76 -19.78
N ASP A 200 9.39 4.63 -18.98
CA ASP A 200 10.50 4.28 -18.07
C ASP A 200 10.02 3.83 -16.68
N ASP A 201 8.74 3.88 -16.44
CA ASP A 201 8.09 3.54 -15.17
C ASP A 201 7.41 2.17 -15.27
N ALA A 202 6.92 1.64 -14.13
CA ALA A 202 6.24 0.36 -14.06
C ALA A 202 5.14 0.34 -12.99
N ILE A 203 4.27 -0.66 -13.07
CA ILE A 203 3.26 -0.97 -12.06
C ILE A 203 3.10 -2.50 -11.98
N ASP A 204 3.17 -3.03 -10.76
CA ASP A 204 2.94 -4.45 -10.48
C ASP A 204 1.52 -4.65 -9.94
N ILE A 205 0.76 -5.51 -10.59
CA ILE A 205 -0.64 -5.75 -10.24
C ILE A 205 -0.86 -7.24 -10.04
N ALA A 206 -1.27 -7.63 -8.84
CA ALA A 206 -1.79 -8.96 -8.58
C ALA A 206 -3.31 -8.98 -8.79
N THR A 207 -3.81 -9.99 -9.50
CA THR A 207 -5.22 -10.06 -9.88
C THR A 207 -5.77 -11.47 -9.74
N SER A 208 -6.97 -11.57 -9.16
CA SER A 208 -7.78 -12.78 -9.13
C SER A 208 -9.19 -12.46 -9.61
N GLY A 209 -9.83 -13.36 -10.35
CA GLY A 209 -11.18 -13.10 -10.90
C GLY A 209 -11.98 -14.35 -11.19
N GLY A 210 -13.25 -14.13 -11.54
CA GLY A 210 -14.19 -15.19 -11.93
C GLY A 210 -15.55 -14.63 -12.34
N TRP A 211 -16.33 -15.47 -13.01
CA TRP A 211 -17.70 -15.16 -13.33
C TRP A 211 -18.63 -15.45 -12.13
N GLN A 212 -19.39 -14.47 -11.75
CA GLN A 212 -20.50 -14.57 -10.77
C GLN A 212 -21.79 -14.31 -11.55
N ASP A 213 -22.50 -15.36 -11.91
CA ASP A 213 -23.61 -15.33 -12.86
C ASP A 213 -23.23 -14.60 -14.19
N GLU A 214 -23.86 -13.48 -14.48
CA GLU A 214 -23.59 -12.68 -15.69
C GLU A 214 -22.50 -11.62 -15.51
N THR A 215 -21.94 -11.48 -14.30
CA THR A 215 -20.94 -10.47 -13.96
C THR A 215 -19.55 -11.08 -13.91
N PHE A 216 -18.60 -10.52 -14.64
CA PHE A 216 -17.19 -10.80 -14.41
C PHE A 216 -16.71 -9.93 -13.24
N VAL A 217 -16.17 -10.56 -12.21
CA VAL A 217 -15.62 -9.89 -11.03
C VAL A 217 -14.14 -10.16 -10.95
N ALA A 218 -13.35 -9.11 -10.79
CA ALA A 218 -11.93 -9.24 -10.50
C ALA A 218 -11.53 -8.33 -9.35
N ARG A 219 -10.63 -8.82 -8.51
CA ARG A 219 -9.98 -8.04 -7.48
C ARG A 219 -8.54 -7.77 -7.91
N LEU A 220 -8.13 -6.52 -7.85
CA LEU A 220 -6.82 -6.05 -8.28
C LEU A 220 -6.12 -5.41 -7.09
N CYS A 221 -4.91 -5.86 -6.79
CA CYS A 221 -4.03 -5.29 -5.79
C CYS A 221 -2.82 -4.68 -6.49
N VAL A 222 -2.59 -3.39 -6.33
CA VAL A 222 -1.40 -2.70 -6.85
C VAL A 222 -0.28 -2.86 -5.81
N ILE A 223 0.61 -3.84 -6.04
CA ILE A 223 1.50 -4.42 -5.03
C ILE A 223 2.39 -3.41 -4.30
N SER A 224 2.91 -2.42 -5.02
CA SER A 224 3.80 -1.39 -4.46
C SER A 224 3.07 -0.20 -3.84
N THR A 225 1.76 -0.31 -3.64
CA THR A 225 0.90 0.75 -3.10
C THR A 225 -0.09 0.15 -2.10
N PRO A 226 -0.72 0.97 -1.24
CA PRO A 226 -1.80 0.52 -0.37
C PRO A 226 -3.17 0.52 -1.07
N HIS A 227 -3.23 0.16 -2.35
CA HIS A 227 -4.48 0.27 -3.10
C HIS A 227 -4.92 -1.06 -3.69
N THR A 228 -6.10 -1.47 -3.27
CA THR A 228 -6.84 -2.61 -3.79
C THR A 228 -8.21 -2.14 -4.25
N PHE A 229 -8.71 -2.73 -5.32
CA PHE A 229 -10.05 -2.41 -5.81
C PHE A 229 -10.73 -3.62 -6.46
N THR A 230 -12.04 -3.55 -6.54
CA THR A 230 -12.88 -4.53 -7.22
C THR A 230 -13.39 -3.98 -8.54
N LEU A 231 -13.14 -4.70 -9.62
CA LEU A 231 -13.70 -4.49 -10.93
C LEU A 231 -14.92 -5.40 -11.11
N ARG A 232 -16.07 -4.83 -11.56
CA ARG A 232 -17.26 -5.58 -11.94
C ARG A 232 -17.66 -5.21 -13.35
N MET A 233 -17.84 -6.20 -14.21
CA MET A 233 -18.16 -5.98 -15.62
C MET A 233 -19.36 -6.83 -16.04
N ILE A 234 -20.34 -6.17 -16.62
CA ILE A 234 -21.40 -6.75 -17.43
C ILE A 234 -21.40 -6.06 -18.80
N PRO A 235 -22.03 -6.62 -19.85
CA PRO A 235 -22.02 -6.00 -21.18
C PRO A 235 -22.46 -4.53 -21.23
N GLU A 236 -23.34 -4.13 -20.32
CA GLU A 236 -23.93 -2.78 -20.28
C GLU A 236 -23.26 -1.82 -19.30
N ALA A 237 -22.42 -2.33 -18.37
CA ALA A 237 -21.82 -1.51 -17.33
C ALA A 237 -20.49 -2.07 -16.82
N THR A 238 -19.57 -1.17 -16.55
CA THR A 238 -18.31 -1.45 -15.85
C THR A 238 -18.20 -0.54 -14.64
N THR A 239 -17.90 -1.11 -13.49
CA THR A 239 -17.69 -0.36 -12.26
C THR A 239 -16.36 -0.75 -11.62
N THR A 240 -15.72 0.24 -10.98
CA THR A 240 -14.53 0.06 -10.13
C THR A 240 -14.85 0.60 -8.74
N GLU A 241 -14.50 -0.17 -7.73
CA GLU A 241 -14.72 0.18 -6.32
C GLU A 241 -13.40 -0.01 -5.58
N TRP A 242 -12.79 1.09 -5.19
CA TRP A 242 -11.56 1.10 -4.41
C TRP A 242 -11.86 0.78 -2.94
N ASP A 243 -11.04 -0.05 -2.31
CA ASP A 243 -11.09 -0.25 -0.86
C ASP A 243 -10.64 1.04 -0.15
N ASN A 244 -9.59 1.67 -0.67
CA ASN A 244 -9.13 3.00 -0.31
C ASN A 244 -8.79 3.79 -1.59
N GLU A 245 -9.46 4.90 -1.82
CA GLU A 245 -9.22 5.73 -3.00
C GLU A 245 -7.80 6.32 -3.00
N PRO A 246 -7.09 6.29 -4.14
CA PRO A 246 -5.80 6.96 -4.25
C PRO A 246 -5.90 8.46 -3.98
N LEU A 247 -4.92 9.01 -3.25
CA LEU A 247 -4.84 10.47 -2.99
C LEU A 247 -4.63 11.28 -4.28
N ASN A 248 -4.00 10.67 -5.29
CA ASN A 248 -3.79 11.30 -6.59
C ASN A 248 -4.84 10.81 -7.58
N PRO A 249 -5.51 11.71 -8.30
CA PRO A 249 -6.42 11.32 -9.38
C PRO A 249 -5.61 10.71 -10.55
N GLY A 250 -6.24 9.84 -11.34
CA GLY A 250 -5.61 9.29 -12.54
C GLY A 250 -5.73 7.77 -12.68
N GLY A 251 -6.58 7.14 -11.85
CA GLY A 251 -6.81 5.70 -11.91
C GLY A 251 -5.49 4.91 -11.77
N LEU A 252 -5.34 3.82 -12.53
CA LEU A 252 -4.13 3.00 -12.49
C LEU A 252 -2.86 3.75 -12.93
N LEU A 253 -2.93 4.67 -13.91
CA LEU A 253 -1.77 5.45 -14.32
C LEU A 253 -1.28 6.44 -13.25
N GLY A 254 -2.16 6.86 -12.34
CA GLY A 254 -1.79 7.68 -11.19
C GLY A 254 -0.95 6.94 -10.13
N LEU A 255 -0.90 5.61 -10.21
CA LEU A 255 -0.15 4.73 -9.31
C LEU A 255 1.15 4.18 -9.91
N VAL A 256 1.43 4.47 -11.19
CA VAL A 256 2.70 4.12 -11.83
C VAL A 256 3.82 4.91 -11.18
N HIS A 257 4.93 4.25 -10.91
CA HIS A 257 6.09 4.84 -10.23
C HIS A 257 7.39 4.42 -10.93
N PRO A 258 8.50 5.19 -10.72
CA PRO A 258 9.80 4.79 -11.23
C PRO A 258 10.16 3.36 -10.83
N GLU A 259 10.68 2.59 -11.80
CA GLU A 259 11.12 1.22 -11.54
C GLU A 259 12.28 1.26 -10.52
N LEU A 260 12.08 0.64 -9.35
CA LEU A 260 13.12 0.54 -8.33
C LEU A 260 14.26 -0.34 -8.87
N ARG A 261 15.38 0.27 -9.22
CA ARG A 261 16.60 -0.46 -9.63
C ARG A 261 17.24 -1.03 -8.37
N ARG A 262 17.16 -2.33 -8.22
CA ARG A 262 17.89 -3.09 -7.18
C ARG A 262 19.34 -3.27 -7.56
#